data_f41e66b0038bf877944e03c0db00114c
#
_entry.id   f41e66b0038bf877944e03c0db00114c
#
_cell.length_a   1.000
_cell.length_b   1.000
_cell.length_c   1.000
_cell.angle_alpha   90.00
_cell.angle_beta   90.00
_cell.angle_gamma   90.00
#
_symmetry.space_group_name_H-M   'P 1'
#
loop_
_entity.id
_entity.type
_entity.pdbx_description
1 polymer ?
#
loop_
_entity_poly.entity_id
_entity_poly.type
_entity_poly.pdbx_seq_one_letter_code
_entity_poly.pdbx_strand_id
1 'polypeptide(L)'
;ISLSYTSGTTGNPKGVVYSHRGAALNALGNVLAIGLTSSSTYLWTLPLFHCDGWTHPWSVTSVGGTHVCMRAIDPVEVFRLIDAEEVTHMAAAPIVLSMLIHAPDDVKPRTERSVPVQVATGGAAPPSKVIDDMETMGFKITHLYGLTESYGPSLICEMQEDWVSLPLSTRAQKMARQGVPHVLAGDC
;
A
#
# COMPACT_ATOMS: atom_id res chain seq x y z
N ILE A 1 -7.86 20.67 -1.53
CA ILE A 1 -7.15 20.12 -2.68
C ILE A 1 -8.01 19.09 -3.44
N SER A 2 -8.81 18.32 -2.73
CA SER A 2 -9.73 17.34 -3.31
C SER A 2 -10.99 17.15 -2.46
N LEU A 3 -11.98 16.47 -3.02
CA LEU A 3 -13.24 16.12 -2.39
C LEU A 3 -13.53 14.64 -2.64
N SER A 4 -13.44 13.84 -1.59
CA SER A 4 -13.71 12.40 -1.64
C SER A 4 -15.05 12.08 -0.98
N TYR A 5 -15.90 11.30 -1.66
CA TYR A 5 -17.19 10.91 -1.12
C TYR A 5 -17.12 9.54 -0.42
N THR A 6 -17.74 9.45 0.76
CA THR A 6 -17.98 8.19 1.46
C THR A 6 -19.41 7.73 1.22
N SER A 7 -19.64 6.42 1.21
CA SER A 7 -21.00 5.85 1.05
C SER A 7 -21.96 6.22 2.20
N GLY A 8 -21.41 6.62 3.36
CA GLY A 8 -22.18 6.84 4.58
C GLY A 8 -22.80 5.54 5.12
N THR A 9 -22.81 5.36 6.43
CA THR A 9 -23.45 4.19 7.07
C THR A 9 -24.94 4.37 7.33
N THR A 10 -25.44 5.61 7.30
CA THR A 10 -26.79 5.96 7.80
C THR A 10 -27.52 6.98 6.92
N GLY A 11 -27.17 7.15 5.65
CA GLY A 11 -27.83 8.16 4.83
C GLY A 11 -27.16 8.48 3.51
N ASN A 12 -27.31 9.72 3.06
CA ASN A 12 -26.71 10.18 1.81
C ASN A 12 -25.17 10.17 1.87
N PRO A 13 -24.49 10.00 0.72
CA PRO A 13 -23.03 10.12 0.65
C PRO A 13 -22.54 11.44 1.22
N LYS A 14 -21.44 11.39 1.97
CA LYS A 14 -20.82 12.56 2.59
C LYS A 14 -19.54 12.93 1.85
N GLY A 15 -19.37 14.20 1.51
CA GLY A 15 -18.16 14.73 0.90
C GLY A 15 -17.14 15.11 1.98
N VAL A 16 -15.98 14.47 1.94
CA VAL A 16 -14.82 14.79 2.79
C VAL A 16 -13.91 15.73 2.04
N VAL A 17 -13.73 16.93 2.57
CA VAL A 17 -12.89 17.97 1.97
C VAL A 17 -11.46 17.84 2.45
N TYR A 18 -10.53 17.62 1.54
CA TYR A 18 -9.10 17.57 1.86
C TYR A 18 -8.48 18.96 1.78
N SER A 19 -7.88 19.40 2.90
CA SER A 19 -7.06 20.61 2.90
C SER A 19 -5.68 20.34 2.32
N HIS A 20 -5.03 21.36 1.76
CA HIS A 20 -3.64 21.23 1.29
C HIS A 20 -2.70 20.82 2.41
N ARG A 21 -2.89 21.35 3.61
CA ARG A 21 -2.07 21.00 4.78
C ARG A 21 -2.22 19.53 5.16
N GLY A 22 -3.46 19.02 5.29
CA GLY A 22 -3.72 17.64 5.67
C GLY A 22 -3.17 16.66 4.63
N ALA A 23 -3.42 16.93 3.34
CA ALA A 23 -2.88 16.14 2.25
C ALA A 23 -1.34 16.11 2.24
N ALA A 24 -0.68 17.26 2.44
CA ALA A 24 0.77 17.34 2.51
C ALA A 24 1.35 16.57 3.71
N LEU A 25 0.77 16.71 4.90
CA LEU A 25 1.23 16.00 6.10
C LEU A 25 1.05 14.49 5.97
N ASN A 26 -0.11 14.03 5.50
CA ASN A 26 -0.34 12.61 5.30
C ASN A 26 0.56 12.04 4.19
N ALA A 27 0.75 12.77 3.08
CA ALA A 27 1.66 12.38 2.02
C ALA A 27 3.10 12.20 2.52
N LEU A 28 3.62 13.14 3.31
CA LEU A 28 4.96 13.04 3.91
C LEU A 28 5.04 11.92 4.93
N GLY A 29 3.99 11.71 5.74
CA GLY A 29 3.90 10.56 6.63
C GLY A 29 4.02 9.23 5.88
N ASN A 30 3.31 9.09 4.76
CA ASN A 30 3.40 7.91 3.90
C ASN A 30 4.79 7.76 3.24
N VAL A 31 5.43 8.88 2.81
CA VAL A 31 6.82 8.83 2.30
C VAL A 31 7.75 8.16 3.33
N LEU A 32 7.68 8.59 4.58
CA LEU A 32 8.51 8.03 5.64
C LEU A 32 8.15 6.58 5.94
N ALA A 33 6.86 6.28 5.98
CA ALA A 33 6.34 4.99 6.40
C ALA A 33 6.64 3.83 5.44
N ILE A 34 6.58 4.08 4.13
CA ILE A 34 6.84 3.05 3.13
C ILE A 34 8.19 3.23 2.42
N GLY A 35 8.99 4.21 2.88
CA GLY A 35 10.37 4.41 2.43
C GLY A 35 10.49 4.92 0.99
N LEU A 36 9.59 5.81 0.55
CA LEU A 36 9.66 6.41 -0.79
C LEU A 36 10.86 7.35 -0.93
N THR A 37 11.52 7.27 -2.07
CA THR A 37 12.65 8.11 -2.45
C THR A 37 12.55 8.53 -3.92
N SER A 38 13.46 9.35 -4.39
CA SER A 38 13.53 9.75 -5.81
C SER A 38 13.84 8.58 -6.77
N SER A 39 14.35 7.47 -6.26
CA SER A 39 14.56 6.24 -7.04
C SER A 39 13.38 5.26 -6.98
N SER A 40 12.28 5.63 -6.33
CA SER A 40 11.11 4.78 -6.24
C SER A 40 10.34 4.77 -7.56
N THR A 41 10.00 3.56 -8.04
CA THR A 41 9.05 3.32 -9.12
C THR A 41 7.77 2.72 -8.53
N TYR A 42 6.68 3.46 -8.60
CA TYR A 42 5.41 3.11 -7.98
C TYR A 42 4.38 2.63 -8.99
N LEU A 43 3.93 1.37 -8.85
CA LEU A 43 2.89 0.77 -9.69
C LEU A 43 1.49 1.04 -9.13
N TRP A 44 0.63 1.63 -9.96
CA TRP A 44 -0.74 1.99 -9.62
C TRP A 44 -1.71 0.82 -9.77
N THR A 45 -1.84 0.01 -8.73
CA THR A 45 -2.89 -1.01 -8.56
C THR A 45 -4.03 -0.53 -7.66
N LEU A 46 -3.93 0.71 -7.16
CA LEU A 46 -4.94 1.34 -6.31
C LEU A 46 -5.76 2.35 -7.14
N PRO A 47 -7.10 2.38 -7.03
CA PRO A 47 -7.91 3.40 -7.69
C PRO A 47 -7.60 4.79 -7.17
N LEU A 48 -7.31 5.73 -8.08
CA LEU A 48 -6.98 7.11 -7.71
C LEU A 48 -8.11 7.83 -6.97
N PHE A 49 -9.38 7.48 -7.25
CA PHE A 49 -10.54 8.11 -6.62
C PHE A 49 -10.83 7.62 -5.20
N HIS A 50 -10.22 6.51 -4.76
CA HIS A 50 -10.45 5.95 -3.41
C HIS A 50 -9.49 6.59 -2.42
N CYS A 51 -10.01 7.45 -1.53
CA CYS A 51 -9.22 8.29 -0.60
C CYS A 51 -8.07 9.01 -1.32
N ASP A 52 -8.35 9.51 -2.53
CA ASP A 52 -7.38 10.09 -3.46
C ASP A 52 -6.09 9.25 -3.59
N GLY A 53 -6.31 7.94 -3.88
CA GLY A 53 -5.21 6.99 -4.04
C GLY A 53 -4.33 6.87 -2.80
N TRP A 54 -4.93 6.97 -1.60
CA TRP A 54 -4.24 6.92 -0.30
C TRP A 54 -3.16 7.99 -0.14
N THR A 55 -3.35 9.17 -0.74
CA THR A 55 -2.40 10.29 -0.81
C THR A 55 -1.08 9.97 -1.56
N HIS A 56 -0.93 8.78 -2.13
CA HIS A 56 0.28 8.38 -2.85
C HIS A 56 0.55 9.21 -4.12
N PRO A 57 -0.43 9.83 -4.83
CA PRO A 57 -0.11 10.75 -5.92
C PRO A 57 0.80 11.88 -5.45
N TRP A 58 0.52 12.42 -4.27
CA TRP A 58 1.32 13.49 -3.67
C TRP A 58 2.61 12.95 -3.03
N SER A 59 2.55 11.76 -2.39
CA SER A 59 3.71 11.12 -1.77
C SER A 59 4.81 10.83 -2.79
N VAL A 60 4.49 10.11 -3.86
CA VAL A 60 5.44 9.72 -4.91
C VAL A 60 5.97 10.94 -5.66
N THR A 61 5.07 11.89 -6.00
CA THR A 61 5.46 13.14 -6.67
C THR A 61 6.37 14.00 -5.80
N SER A 62 6.12 14.09 -4.49
CA SER A 62 6.91 14.94 -3.57
C SER A 62 8.37 14.53 -3.47
N VAL A 63 8.68 13.26 -3.68
CA VAL A 63 10.06 12.74 -3.69
C VAL A 63 10.68 12.64 -5.08
N GLY A 64 9.92 12.99 -6.15
CA GLY A 64 10.39 12.87 -7.53
C GLY A 64 10.42 11.41 -8.02
N GLY A 65 9.63 10.51 -7.44
CA GLY A 65 9.51 9.12 -7.84
C GLY A 65 8.75 8.96 -9.17
N THR A 66 8.87 7.78 -9.77
CA THR A 66 8.22 7.44 -11.04
C THR A 66 6.85 6.80 -10.80
N HIS A 67 5.84 7.23 -11.55
CA HIS A 67 4.51 6.63 -11.56
C HIS A 67 4.34 5.70 -12.76
N VAL A 68 4.04 4.43 -12.52
CA VAL A 68 3.67 3.43 -13.53
C VAL A 68 2.17 3.19 -13.43
N CYS A 69 1.42 3.56 -14.47
CA CYS A 69 -0.04 3.49 -14.48
C CYS A 69 -0.53 2.31 -15.32
N MET A 70 -1.62 1.68 -14.87
CA MET A 70 -2.32 0.63 -15.60
C MET A 70 -3.82 0.94 -15.69
N ARG A 71 -4.51 0.41 -16.72
CA ARG A 71 -5.93 0.69 -16.94
C ARG A 71 -6.86 -0.20 -16.11
N ALA A 72 -6.44 -1.43 -15.87
CA ALA A 72 -7.18 -2.42 -15.12
C ALA A 72 -6.21 -3.34 -14.39
N ILE A 73 -6.62 -3.89 -13.25
CA ILE A 73 -5.80 -4.84 -12.50
C ILE A 73 -5.90 -6.20 -13.19
N ASP A 74 -4.80 -6.62 -13.79
CA ASP A 74 -4.59 -7.95 -14.35
C ASP A 74 -3.27 -8.50 -13.78
N PRO A 75 -3.28 -9.66 -13.11
CA PRO A 75 -2.07 -10.24 -12.53
C PRO A 75 -0.92 -10.41 -13.52
N VAL A 76 -1.20 -10.81 -14.76
CA VAL A 76 -0.18 -10.97 -15.81
C VAL A 76 0.50 -9.65 -16.09
N GLU A 77 -0.29 -8.58 -16.26
CA GLU A 77 0.22 -7.24 -16.53
C GLU A 77 0.93 -6.65 -15.31
N VAL A 78 0.45 -6.91 -14.10
CA VAL A 78 1.13 -6.48 -12.85
C VAL A 78 2.53 -7.07 -12.79
N PHE A 79 2.70 -8.39 -12.96
CA PHE A 79 4.03 -9.01 -12.91
C PHE A 79 4.93 -8.55 -14.06
N ARG A 80 4.37 -8.42 -15.27
CA ARG A 80 5.11 -7.89 -16.41
C ARG A 80 5.64 -6.48 -16.14
N LEU A 81 4.80 -5.58 -15.59
CA LEU A 81 5.20 -4.21 -15.26
C LEU A 81 6.21 -4.17 -14.10
N ILE A 82 6.07 -5.04 -13.10
CA ILE A 82 7.03 -5.13 -12.00
C ILE A 82 8.44 -5.37 -12.54
N ASP A 83 8.58 -6.25 -13.52
CA ASP A 83 9.89 -6.58 -14.09
C ASP A 83 10.34 -5.54 -15.13
N ALA A 84 9.46 -5.12 -16.04
CA ALA A 84 9.80 -4.22 -17.14
C ALA A 84 10.15 -2.79 -16.69
N GLU A 85 9.48 -2.32 -15.63
CA GLU A 85 9.65 -0.95 -15.11
C GLU A 85 10.46 -0.91 -13.81
N GLU A 86 11.02 -2.04 -13.39
CA GLU A 86 11.78 -2.16 -12.13
C GLU A 86 11.01 -1.62 -10.92
N VAL A 87 9.72 -1.97 -10.80
CA VAL A 87 8.82 -1.49 -9.75
C VAL A 87 9.39 -1.81 -8.38
N THR A 88 9.43 -0.80 -7.53
CA THR A 88 9.91 -0.89 -6.14
C THR A 88 8.78 -0.83 -5.12
N HIS A 89 7.69 -0.14 -5.45
CA HIS A 89 6.56 0.11 -4.55
C HIS A 89 5.21 -0.07 -5.24
N MET A 90 4.23 -0.54 -4.51
CA MET A 90 2.82 -0.52 -4.90
C MET A 90 1.92 -0.49 -3.66
N ALA A 91 0.64 -0.18 -3.84
CA ALA A 91 -0.35 -0.35 -2.79
C ALA A 91 -1.56 -1.11 -3.35
N ALA A 92 -2.11 -2.02 -2.56
CA ALA A 92 -3.19 -2.87 -3.00
C ALA A 92 -4.12 -3.27 -1.84
N ALA A 93 -5.43 -3.36 -2.11
CA ALA A 93 -6.36 -4.00 -1.20
C ALA A 93 -6.08 -5.51 -1.10
N PRO A 94 -6.43 -6.19 0.01
CA PRO A 94 -6.16 -7.62 0.19
C PRO A 94 -6.73 -8.51 -0.94
N ILE A 95 -7.84 -8.10 -1.57
CA ILE A 95 -8.42 -8.82 -2.70
C ILE A 95 -7.48 -8.84 -3.91
N VAL A 96 -6.75 -7.76 -4.16
CA VAL A 96 -5.77 -7.68 -5.25
C VAL A 96 -4.58 -8.58 -4.94
N LEU A 97 -4.09 -8.58 -3.68
CA LEU A 97 -3.02 -9.50 -3.27
C LEU A 97 -3.44 -10.96 -3.47
N SER A 98 -4.68 -11.31 -3.12
CA SER A 98 -5.22 -12.66 -3.37
C SER A 98 -5.26 -12.98 -4.87
N MET A 99 -5.60 -12.03 -5.74
CA MET A 99 -5.54 -12.25 -7.19
C MET A 99 -4.10 -12.55 -7.67
N LEU A 100 -3.10 -11.84 -7.14
CA LEU A 100 -1.69 -12.08 -7.47
C LEU A 100 -1.22 -13.46 -6.98
N ILE A 101 -1.59 -13.86 -5.77
CA ILE A 101 -1.25 -15.17 -5.20
C ILE A 101 -1.82 -16.32 -6.06
N HIS A 102 -3.05 -16.16 -6.54
CA HIS A 102 -3.74 -17.19 -7.35
C HIS A 102 -3.50 -17.07 -8.86
N ALA A 103 -2.63 -16.15 -9.28
CA ALA A 103 -2.22 -16.09 -10.69
C ALA A 103 -1.54 -17.40 -11.14
N PRO A 104 -1.57 -17.72 -12.44
CA PRO A 104 -0.84 -18.87 -12.99
C PRO A 104 0.65 -18.81 -12.63
N ASP A 105 1.25 -19.96 -12.34
CA ASP A 105 2.64 -20.01 -11.88
C ASP A 105 3.65 -19.58 -12.96
N ASP A 106 3.29 -19.71 -14.22
CA ASP A 106 4.14 -19.32 -15.36
C ASP A 106 4.27 -17.79 -15.53
N VAL A 107 3.37 -17.01 -14.91
CA VAL A 107 3.43 -15.54 -14.94
C VAL A 107 3.97 -14.92 -13.65
N LYS A 108 4.09 -15.70 -12.58
CA LYS A 108 4.66 -15.24 -11.31
C LYS A 108 6.15 -14.95 -11.44
N PRO A 109 6.72 -14.08 -10.60
CA PRO A 109 8.15 -13.81 -10.60
C PRO A 109 8.95 -15.10 -10.47
N ARG A 110 9.87 -15.36 -11.41
CA ARG A 110 10.70 -16.58 -11.42
C ARG A 110 12.00 -16.42 -10.64
N THR A 111 12.36 -15.21 -10.31
CA THR A 111 13.67 -14.90 -9.75
C THR A 111 13.51 -14.24 -8.40
N GLU A 112 14.30 -14.67 -7.42
CA GLU A 112 14.48 -13.90 -6.19
C GLU A 112 15.00 -12.52 -6.56
N ARG A 113 14.19 -11.50 -6.33
CA ARG A 113 14.61 -10.11 -6.51
C ARG A 113 15.61 -9.77 -5.41
N SER A 114 16.70 -9.14 -5.79
CA SER A 114 17.70 -8.64 -4.81
C SER A 114 17.10 -7.64 -3.80
N VAL A 115 16.05 -6.94 -4.23
CA VAL A 115 15.27 -6.03 -3.39
C VAL A 115 13.79 -6.37 -3.55
N PRO A 116 13.08 -6.74 -2.47
CA PRO A 116 11.66 -7.04 -2.53
C PRO A 116 10.83 -5.81 -2.88
N VAL A 117 9.73 -6.01 -3.63
CA VAL A 117 8.75 -4.93 -3.86
C VAL A 117 8.04 -4.62 -2.55
N GLN A 118 8.06 -3.36 -2.14
CA GLN A 118 7.35 -2.87 -0.96
C GLN A 118 5.86 -2.74 -1.30
N VAL A 119 5.00 -3.41 -0.55
CA VAL A 119 3.56 -3.39 -0.81
C VAL A 119 2.82 -2.87 0.41
N ALA A 120 2.20 -1.71 0.26
CA ALA A 120 1.26 -1.19 1.24
C ALA A 120 -0.11 -1.85 1.03
N THR A 121 -0.69 -2.43 2.07
CA THR A 121 -2.03 -3.03 2.01
C THR A 121 -2.94 -2.43 3.07
N GLY A 122 -4.21 -2.24 2.74
CA GLY A 122 -5.19 -1.64 3.65
C GLY A 122 -6.60 -1.63 3.03
N GLY A 123 -7.49 -0.83 3.62
CA GLY A 123 -8.91 -0.81 3.27
C GLY A 123 -9.70 -1.96 3.91
N ALA A 124 -9.03 -3.06 4.24
CA ALA A 124 -9.49 -4.16 5.07
C ALA A 124 -8.28 -4.82 5.74
N ALA A 125 -8.47 -5.48 6.87
CA ALA A 125 -7.39 -6.22 7.53
C ALA A 125 -6.95 -7.40 6.63
N PRO A 126 -5.67 -7.48 6.22
CA PRO A 126 -5.20 -8.59 5.43
C PRO A 126 -5.17 -9.88 6.28
N PRO A 127 -5.68 -11.00 5.77
CA PRO A 127 -5.43 -12.29 6.42
C PRO A 127 -3.93 -12.55 6.53
N SER A 128 -3.47 -13.10 7.67
CA SER A 128 -2.05 -13.41 7.87
C SER A 128 -1.50 -14.37 6.79
N LYS A 129 -2.34 -15.27 6.29
CA LYS A 129 -1.99 -16.17 5.19
C LYS A 129 -1.67 -15.42 3.89
N VAL A 130 -2.38 -14.33 3.59
CA VAL A 130 -2.10 -13.49 2.41
C VAL A 130 -0.73 -12.81 2.55
N ILE A 131 -0.40 -12.33 3.76
CA ILE A 131 0.92 -11.74 4.03
C ILE A 131 2.02 -12.81 3.84
N ASP A 132 1.84 -13.99 4.41
CA ASP A 132 2.76 -15.14 4.33
C ASP A 132 3.03 -15.52 2.87
N ASP A 133 1.97 -15.69 2.07
CA ASP A 133 2.08 -16.09 0.67
C ASP A 133 2.78 -15.00 -0.18
N MET A 134 2.44 -13.73 0.03
CA MET A 134 3.08 -12.62 -0.69
C MET A 134 4.57 -12.51 -0.33
N GLU A 135 4.94 -12.64 0.96
CA GLU A 135 6.34 -12.62 1.36
C GLU A 135 7.11 -13.81 0.79
N THR A 136 6.48 -14.99 0.68
CA THR A 136 7.07 -16.14 -0.01
C THR A 136 7.34 -15.86 -1.49
N MET A 137 6.53 -15.02 -2.14
CA MET A 137 6.72 -14.59 -3.53
C MET A 137 7.73 -13.43 -3.67
N GLY A 138 8.41 -13.00 -2.59
CA GLY A 138 9.43 -11.95 -2.64
C GLY A 138 8.89 -10.52 -2.50
N PHE A 139 7.68 -10.35 -1.98
CA PHE A 139 7.13 -9.04 -1.64
C PHE A 139 7.33 -8.74 -0.15
N LYS A 140 7.40 -7.49 0.21
CA LYS A 140 7.41 -7.06 1.60
C LYS A 140 6.12 -6.30 1.90
N ILE A 141 5.29 -6.85 2.78
CA ILE A 141 3.97 -6.32 3.07
C ILE A 141 4.01 -5.40 4.29
N THR A 142 3.43 -4.21 4.15
CA THR A 142 3.17 -3.28 5.26
C THR A 142 1.67 -3.03 5.33
N HIS A 143 1.05 -3.38 6.46
CA HIS A 143 -0.37 -3.12 6.68
C HIS A 143 -0.58 -1.68 7.13
N LEU A 144 -1.46 -0.98 6.42
CA LEU A 144 -1.87 0.39 6.69
C LEU A 144 -3.34 0.43 7.06
N TYR A 145 -3.70 1.29 7.99
CA TYR A 145 -5.08 1.59 8.31
C TYR A 145 -5.35 3.09 8.17
N GLY A 146 -6.51 3.42 7.63
CA GLY A 146 -6.99 4.79 7.50
C GLY A 146 -8.41 4.84 6.97
N LEU A 147 -8.96 6.02 6.99
CA LEU A 147 -10.31 6.34 6.51
C LEU A 147 -10.21 7.47 5.48
N THR A 148 -11.29 7.70 4.75
CA THR A 148 -11.40 8.89 3.90
C THR A 148 -11.21 10.15 4.75
N GLU A 149 -11.78 10.17 5.95
CA GLU A 149 -11.72 11.27 6.90
C GLU A 149 -10.32 11.53 7.49
N SER A 150 -9.42 10.54 7.45
CA SER A 150 -8.02 10.68 7.87
C SER A 150 -7.04 10.93 6.71
N TYR A 151 -7.54 11.33 5.54
CA TYR A 151 -6.75 11.53 4.30
C TYR A 151 -6.11 10.23 3.75
N GLY A 152 -6.63 9.06 4.09
CA GLY A 152 -6.07 7.76 3.79
C GLY A 152 -5.28 7.18 4.98
N PRO A 153 -4.16 6.48 4.74
CA PRO A 153 -3.41 5.81 5.80
C PRO A 153 -2.93 6.76 6.90
N SER A 154 -3.23 6.41 8.15
CA SER A 154 -2.79 7.14 9.34
C SER A 154 -2.11 6.23 10.37
N LEU A 155 -2.41 4.93 10.34
CA LEU A 155 -1.77 3.91 11.18
C LEU A 155 -0.97 2.94 10.31
N ILE A 156 0.15 2.48 10.84
CA ILE A 156 1.10 1.63 10.11
C ILE A 156 1.59 0.52 11.02
N CYS A 157 1.57 -0.70 10.52
CA CYS A 157 2.18 -1.85 11.16
C CYS A 157 3.59 -2.06 10.59
N GLU A 158 4.56 -1.35 11.14
CA GLU A 158 5.97 -1.50 10.74
C GLU A 158 6.57 -2.79 11.29
N MET A 159 7.47 -3.39 10.48
CA MET A 159 8.29 -4.53 10.89
C MET A 159 9.19 -4.11 12.06
N GLN A 160 9.10 -4.86 13.17
CA GLN A 160 9.98 -4.66 14.32
C GLN A 160 11.21 -5.55 14.21
N GLU A 161 12.35 -5.10 14.77
CA GLU A 161 13.62 -5.84 14.70
C GLU A 161 13.51 -7.25 15.31
N ASP A 162 12.80 -7.38 16.44
CA ASP A 162 12.59 -8.65 17.12
C ASP A 162 11.67 -9.62 16.35
N TRP A 163 10.93 -9.13 15.35
CA TRP A 163 10.08 -9.98 14.51
C TRP A 163 10.82 -10.59 13.32
N VAL A 164 11.93 -10.00 12.90
CA VAL A 164 12.68 -10.44 11.70
C VAL A 164 13.13 -11.90 11.84
N SER A 165 13.52 -12.33 13.04
CA SER A 165 13.96 -13.69 13.34
C SER A 165 12.83 -14.71 13.59
N LEU A 166 11.57 -14.24 13.65
CA LEU A 166 10.43 -15.13 13.90
C LEU A 166 10.10 -15.97 12.67
N PRO A 167 9.48 -17.16 12.88
CA PRO A 167 8.90 -17.93 11.79
C PRO A 167 7.95 -17.06 10.96
N LEU A 168 7.94 -17.26 9.63
CA LEU A 168 7.18 -16.44 8.68
C LEU A 168 5.70 -16.31 9.06
N SER A 169 5.04 -17.42 9.44
CA SER A 169 3.64 -17.43 9.86
C SER A 169 3.39 -16.59 11.13
N THR A 170 4.30 -16.61 12.09
CA THR A 170 4.20 -15.80 13.31
C THR A 170 4.40 -14.32 13.00
N ARG A 171 5.37 -14.00 12.13
CA ARG A 171 5.62 -12.64 11.65
C ARG A 171 4.41 -12.10 10.91
N ALA A 172 3.82 -12.87 9.99
CA ALA A 172 2.62 -12.51 9.25
C ALA A 172 1.42 -12.21 10.17
N GLN A 173 1.23 -12.97 11.27
CA GLN A 173 0.21 -12.67 12.27
C GLN A 173 0.44 -11.33 12.97
N LYS A 174 1.70 -10.98 13.26
CA LYS A 174 2.04 -9.67 13.85
C LYS A 174 1.80 -8.54 12.85
N MET A 175 2.19 -8.73 11.60
CA MET A 175 2.02 -7.75 10.52
C MET A 175 0.56 -7.56 10.08
N ALA A 176 -0.35 -8.45 10.41
CA ALA A 176 -1.79 -8.29 10.16
C ALA A 176 -2.47 -7.26 11.10
N ARG A 177 -1.77 -6.75 12.11
CA ARG A 177 -2.30 -5.71 13.02
C ARG A 177 -2.40 -4.37 12.30
N GLN A 178 -3.25 -3.47 12.81
CA GLN A 178 -3.40 -2.12 12.26
C GLN A 178 -2.19 -1.21 12.52
N GLY A 179 -1.38 -1.52 13.55
CA GLY A 179 -0.18 -0.76 13.87
C GLY A 179 -0.42 0.45 14.76
N VAL A 180 0.43 1.46 14.58
CA VAL A 180 0.44 2.70 15.37
C VAL A 180 0.38 3.91 14.42
N PRO A 181 -0.01 5.10 14.91
CA PRO A 181 0.01 6.33 14.11
C PRO A 181 1.41 6.58 13.51
N HIS A 182 1.48 6.96 12.25
CA HIS A 182 2.73 7.44 11.69
C HIS A 182 3.09 8.82 12.26
N VAL A 183 4.35 9.19 12.18
CA VAL A 183 4.94 10.36 12.87
C VAL A 183 4.22 11.69 12.63
N LEU A 184 3.45 11.84 11.55
CA LEU A 184 2.70 13.06 11.21
C LEU A 184 1.17 12.90 11.36
N ALA A 185 0.67 11.75 11.84
CA ALA A 185 -0.77 11.51 11.97
C ALA A 185 -1.42 12.22 13.17
N GLY A 186 -0.63 12.61 14.16
CA GLY A 186 -1.17 13.15 15.42
C GLY A 186 -1.80 12.05 16.30
N ASP A 187 -2.49 12.48 17.35
CA ASP A 187 -3.23 11.55 18.20
C ASP A 187 -4.50 11.08 17.48
N CYS A 188 -4.63 9.77 17.28
CA CYS A 188 -5.75 9.08 16.62
C CYS A 188 -6.62 8.34 17.64
#